data_a926ceafb9c6cf23001c326840d9408f
#
_entry.id   a926ceafb9c6cf23001c326840d9408f
#
_cell.length_a   1.000
_cell.length_b   1.000
_cell.length_c   1.000
_cell.angle_alpha   90.00
_cell.angle_beta   90.00
_cell.angle_gamma   90.00
#
_symmetry.space_group_name_H-M   'P 1'
#
loop_
_entity.id
_entity.type
_entity.pdbx_description
1 polymer ?
#
loop_
_entity_poly.entity_id
_entity_poly.type
_entity_poly.pdbx_seq_one_letter_code
_entity_poly.pdbx_strand_id
1 'polypeptide(L)'
;MGTSDTYGMILHARIATLAGDDGYGLIEDGAIAWREGRIAWLGPTAELPHAYDTLRATAIDAHGALLTPGLIDAHTHLVFAGERAQEFEQRLQGASYEAIARAGGGILSTVRATRAADEAGLLAASLPRARALLADGVTTLEIKSGYALDLPGETRMLRVARRIGDELGIEVRTTLLGLHALPDEFHSRRADYVREVCTQWLPHL
;
A
#
# COMPACT_ATOMS: atom_id res chain seq x y z
N MET A 1 11.35 -18.27 -11.01
CA MET A 1 10.65 -19.17 -10.06
C MET A 1 9.41 -19.68 -10.76
N GLY A 2 9.28 -21.00 -10.91
CA GLY A 2 8.14 -21.59 -11.60
C GLY A 2 6.86 -21.28 -10.85
N THR A 3 5.84 -20.83 -11.57
CA THR A 3 4.46 -20.76 -11.08
C THR A 3 4.03 -22.20 -10.77
N SER A 4 4.17 -22.62 -9.50
CA SER A 4 3.44 -23.81 -9.06
C SER A 4 1.96 -23.50 -9.29
N ASP A 5 1.25 -24.40 -9.98
CA ASP A 5 -0.21 -24.35 -10.12
C ASP A 5 -0.80 -24.27 -8.70
N THR A 6 -0.98 -23.04 -8.21
CA THR A 6 -1.56 -22.82 -6.90
C THR A 6 -3.05 -22.90 -7.04
N TYR A 7 -3.62 -24.02 -6.62
CA TYR A 7 -5.07 -24.15 -6.42
C TYR A 7 -5.35 -24.45 -4.98
N GLY A 8 -6.48 -24.00 -4.52
CA GLY A 8 -6.95 -24.23 -3.17
C GLY A 8 -8.43 -23.93 -3.03
N MET A 9 -8.94 -24.18 -1.84
CA MET A 9 -10.35 -24.01 -1.53
C MET A 9 -10.53 -23.63 -0.06
N ILE A 10 -11.51 -22.78 0.19
CA ILE A 10 -12.05 -22.49 1.52
C ILE A 10 -13.50 -22.95 1.53
N LEU A 11 -13.90 -23.63 2.59
CA LEU A 11 -15.27 -24.10 2.83
C LEU A 11 -15.86 -23.44 4.08
N HIS A 12 -17.18 -23.44 4.15
CA HIS A 12 -17.94 -23.02 5.34
C HIS A 12 -17.59 -21.60 5.82
N ALA A 13 -17.39 -20.67 4.88
CA ALA A 13 -17.19 -19.26 5.18
C ALA A 13 -18.51 -18.47 5.05
N ARG A 14 -18.68 -17.43 5.85
CA ARG A 14 -19.63 -16.36 5.54
C ARG A 14 -18.96 -15.43 4.54
N ILE A 15 -19.39 -15.46 3.28
CA ILE A 15 -18.69 -14.71 2.22
C ILE A 15 -19.44 -13.42 1.91
N ALA A 16 -18.79 -12.27 2.11
CA ALA A 16 -19.26 -10.99 1.62
C ALA A 16 -18.66 -10.76 0.23
N THR A 17 -19.44 -10.99 -0.82
CA THR A 17 -18.95 -10.87 -2.21
C THR A 17 -18.81 -9.44 -2.67
N LEU A 18 -19.50 -8.51 -2.01
CA LEU A 18 -19.67 -7.10 -2.40
C LEU A 18 -20.23 -6.94 -3.83
N ALA A 19 -20.87 -7.98 -4.34
CA ALA A 19 -21.52 -8.00 -5.65
C ALA A 19 -23.04 -7.84 -5.50
N GLY A 20 -23.65 -7.15 -6.47
CA GLY A 20 -25.08 -6.85 -6.48
C GLY A 20 -25.40 -5.44 -5.98
N ASP A 21 -26.65 -5.07 -6.11
CA ASP A 21 -27.11 -3.70 -5.82
C ASP A 21 -27.56 -3.54 -4.34
N ASP A 22 -27.75 -4.66 -3.62
CA ASP A 22 -28.28 -4.67 -2.27
C ASP A 22 -27.26 -5.28 -1.27
N GLY A 23 -26.71 -4.41 -0.39
CA GLY A 23 -25.91 -4.84 0.75
C GLY A 23 -24.55 -5.44 0.37
N TYR A 24 -24.11 -6.44 1.15
CA TYR A 24 -22.77 -7.04 1.00
C TYR A 24 -22.73 -8.25 0.06
N GLY A 25 -23.84 -8.64 -0.58
CA GLY A 25 -23.91 -9.86 -1.37
C GLY A 25 -23.51 -11.10 -0.54
N LEU A 26 -24.12 -11.26 0.64
CA LEU A 26 -23.69 -12.23 1.64
C LEU A 26 -24.11 -13.65 1.29
N ILE A 27 -23.19 -14.61 1.37
CA ILE A 27 -23.42 -16.05 1.33
C ILE A 27 -23.12 -16.60 2.72
N GLU A 28 -24.14 -17.10 3.43
CA GLU A 28 -24.02 -17.48 4.86
C GLU A 28 -23.16 -18.73 5.09
N ASP A 29 -23.23 -19.73 4.21
CA ASP A 29 -22.36 -20.90 4.18
C ASP A 29 -21.80 -21.06 2.78
N GLY A 30 -20.70 -20.37 2.51
CA GLY A 30 -20.08 -20.28 1.21
C GLY A 30 -18.79 -21.06 1.10
N ALA A 31 -18.44 -21.38 -0.14
CA ALA A 31 -17.15 -21.91 -0.53
C ALA A 31 -16.54 -21.06 -1.65
N ILE A 32 -15.22 -21.00 -1.68
CA ILE A 32 -14.44 -20.37 -2.75
C ILE A 32 -13.33 -21.31 -3.16
N ALA A 33 -13.20 -21.53 -4.47
CA ALA A 33 -12.07 -22.27 -5.04
C ALA A 33 -11.27 -21.34 -5.97
N TRP A 34 -9.95 -21.46 -5.94
CA TRP A 34 -9.07 -20.71 -6.84
C TRP A 34 -8.10 -21.62 -7.56
N ARG A 35 -7.68 -21.15 -8.72
CA ARG A 35 -6.63 -21.78 -9.54
C ARG A 35 -5.80 -20.69 -10.22
N GLU A 36 -4.48 -20.86 -10.18
CA GLU A 36 -3.53 -19.94 -10.85
C GLU A 36 -3.72 -18.47 -10.44
N GLY A 37 -3.99 -18.24 -9.13
CA GLY A 37 -4.20 -16.89 -8.60
C GLY A 37 -5.54 -16.25 -8.97
N ARG A 38 -6.51 -17.00 -9.52
CA ARG A 38 -7.84 -16.51 -9.88
C ARG A 38 -8.93 -17.31 -9.21
N ILE A 39 -10.01 -16.63 -8.83
CA ILE A 39 -11.22 -17.31 -8.35
C ILE A 39 -11.81 -18.11 -9.53
N ALA A 40 -11.89 -19.43 -9.34
CA ALA A 40 -12.44 -20.35 -10.32
C ALA A 40 -13.91 -20.68 -10.04
N TRP A 41 -14.33 -20.65 -8.78
CA TRP A 41 -15.71 -20.83 -8.36
C TRP A 41 -15.97 -20.14 -7.01
N LEU A 42 -17.18 -19.64 -6.83
CA LEU A 42 -17.67 -19.03 -5.59
C LEU A 42 -19.18 -19.21 -5.51
N GLY A 43 -19.69 -19.69 -4.39
CA GLY A 43 -21.11 -19.90 -4.17
C GLY A 43 -21.41 -20.60 -2.85
N PRO A 44 -22.68 -21.02 -2.62
CA PRO A 44 -23.05 -21.81 -1.45
C PRO A 44 -22.28 -23.14 -1.38
N THR A 45 -21.79 -23.53 -0.21
CA THR A 45 -21.03 -24.78 -0.03
C THR A 45 -21.81 -26.01 -0.54
N ALA A 46 -23.14 -26.01 -0.38
CA ALA A 46 -24.01 -27.10 -0.87
C ALA A 46 -24.06 -27.22 -2.39
N GLU A 47 -23.73 -26.17 -3.13
CA GLU A 47 -23.75 -26.11 -4.59
C GLU A 47 -22.35 -26.31 -5.22
N LEU A 48 -21.33 -26.64 -4.41
CA LEU A 48 -19.97 -26.84 -4.88
C LEU A 48 -19.91 -27.96 -5.92
N PRO A 49 -19.46 -27.70 -7.16
CA PRO A 49 -19.40 -28.69 -8.22
C PRO A 49 -18.47 -29.87 -7.87
N HIS A 50 -18.86 -31.08 -8.28
CA HIS A 50 -18.08 -32.32 -8.07
C HIS A 50 -16.64 -32.24 -8.65
N ALA A 51 -16.40 -31.37 -9.64
CA ALA A 51 -15.05 -31.13 -10.16
C ALA A 51 -14.04 -30.68 -9.09
N TYR A 52 -14.49 -30.18 -7.95
CA TYR A 52 -13.66 -29.71 -6.86
C TYR A 52 -13.54 -30.71 -5.70
N ASP A 53 -14.15 -31.91 -5.79
CA ASP A 53 -14.13 -32.89 -4.69
C ASP A 53 -12.70 -33.32 -4.29
N THR A 54 -11.77 -33.37 -5.23
CA THR A 54 -10.36 -33.70 -4.95
C THR A 54 -9.66 -32.65 -4.07
N LEU A 55 -10.17 -31.42 -4.00
CA LEU A 55 -9.61 -30.36 -3.17
C LEU A 55 -10.16 -30.36 -1.75
N ARG A 56 -11.25 -31.11 -1.47
CA ARG A 56 -11.89 -31.12 -0.13
C ARG A 56 -10.94 -31.58 0.97
N ALA A 57 -10.05 -32.53 0.70
CA ALA A 57 -9.11 -33.06 1.68
C ALA A 57 -8.05 -32.05 2.14
N THR A 58 -7.77 -31.03 1.33
CA THR A 58 -6.80 -29.97 1.61
C THR A 58 -7.44 -28.60 1.78
N ALA A 59 -8.78 -28.55 1.77
CA ALA A 59 -9.53 -27.32 1.93
C ALA A 59 -9.34 -26.72 3.33
N ILE A 60 -9.32 -25.40 3.40
CA ILE A 60 -9.38 -24.67 4.67
C ILE A 60 -10.83 -24.62 5.09
N ASP A 61 -11.17 -25.15 6.26
CA ASP A 61 -12.47 -24.91 6.86
C ASP A 61 -12.47 -23.58 7.58
N ALA A 62 -13.31 -22.67 7.15
CA ALA A 62 -13.43 -21.34 7.76
C ALA A 62 -14.26 -21.34 9.04
N HIS A 63 -14.98 -22.44 9.37
CA HIS A 63 -15.81 -22.54 10.58
C HIS A 63 -16.76 -21.34 10.77
N GLY A 64 -17.36 -20.84 9.70
CA GLY A 64 -18.25 -19.67 9.72
C GLY A 64 -17.54 -18.31 9.83
N ALA A 65 -16.21 -18.25 9.73
CA ALA A 65 -15.50 -16.98 9.69
C ALA A 65 -15.90 -16.15 8.47
N LEU A 66 -15.87 -14.83 8.62
CA LEU A 66 -16.16 -13.90 7.54
C LEU A 66 -14.99 -13.86 6.53
N LEU A 67 -15.31 -14.08 5.26
CA LEU A 67 -14.42 -13.92 4.13
C LEU A 67 -14.86 -12.72 3.31
N THR A 68 -13.93 -11.80 3.06
CA THR A 68 -14.15 -10.60 2.22
C THR A 68 -13.11 -10.54 1.11
N PRO A 69 -13.32 -9.75 0.06
CA PRO A 69 -12.22 -9.31 -0.78
C PRO A 69 -11.11 -8.69 0.07
N GLY A 70 -9.86 -8.84 -0.35
CA GLY A 70 -8.73 -8.19 0.33
C GLY A 70 -8.89 -6.68 0.37
N LEU A 71 -8.47 -6.05 1.46
CA LEU A 71 -8.58 -4.60 1.62
C LEU A 71 -7.64 -3.87 0.66
N ILE A 72 -8.09 -2.72 0.18
CA ILE A 72 -7.31 -1.82 -0.68
C ILE A 72 -7.06 -0.54 0.10
N ASP A 73 -5.78 -0.24 0.38
CA ASP A 73 -5.43 1.08 0.90
C ASP A 73 -5.05 2.00 -0.28
N ALA A 74 -5.98 2.89 -0.61
CA ALA A 74 -5.90 3.73 -1.80
C ALA A 74 -5.10 5.03 -1.59
N HIS A 75 -4.49 5.25 -0.40
CA HIS A 75 -3.74 6.48 -0.12
C HIS A 75 -2.71 6.27 0.98
N THR A 76 -1.47 5.97 0.62
CA THR A 76 -0.38 5.89 1.58
C THR A 76 0.84 6.70 1.19
N HIS A 77 1.66 7.02 2.20
CA HIS A 77 3.00 7.59 2.06
C HIS A 77 4.01 6.71 2.79
N LEU A 78 4.13 5.44 2.40
CA LEU A 78 4.95 4.46 3.13
C LEU A 78 6.46 4.69 2.99
N VAL A 79 6.90 5.25 1.84
CA VAL A 79 8.31 5.39 1.53
C VAL A 79 8.83 6.74 2.00
N PHE A 80 9.50 6.74 3.14
CA PHE A 80 10.22 7.89 3.68
C PHE A 80 11.26 7.45 4.70
N ALA A 81 12.25 8.30 4.97
CA ALA A 81 13.20 8.14 6.05
C ALA A 81 12.98 9.18 7.15
N GLY A 82 13.60 8.93 8.31
CA GLY A 82 13.43 9.75 9.50
C GLY A 82 12.15 9.42 10.26
N GLU A 83 11.98 10.12 11.37
CA GLU A 83 10.81 10.01 12.23
C GLU A 83 10.41 11.39 12.77
N ARG A 84 9.18 11.50 13.25
CA ARG A 84 8.64 12.75 13.80
C ARG A 84 8.07 12.57 15.20
N ALA A 85 8.57 11.57 15.94
CA ALA A 85 8.12 11.28 17.31
C ALA A 85 8.36 12.48 18.25
N GLN A 86 9.53 13.13 18.15
CA GLN A 86 9.83 14.33 18.94
C GLN A 86 8.91 15.52 18.61
N GLU A 87 8.54 15.70 17.34
CA GLU A 87 7.58 16.75 16.96
C GLU A 87 6.19 16.45 17.55
N PHE A 88 5.79 15.19 17.58
CA PHE A 88 4.56 14.76 18.20
C PHE A 88 4.56 15.06 19.70
N GLU A 89 5.64 14.75 20.40
CA GLU A 89 5.82 15.09 21.82
C GLU A 89 5.74 16.60 22.05
N GLN A 90 6.44 17.41 21.25
CA GLN A 90 6.38 18.87 21.33
C GLN A 90 4.96 19.40 21.17
N ARG A 91 4.17 18.81 20.27
CA ARG A 91 2.75 19.17 20.08
C ARG A 91 1.91 18.82 21.31
N LEU A 92 2.14 17.67 21.94
CA LEU A 92 1.48 17.32 23.20
C LEU A 92 1.84 18.30 24.35
N GLN A 93 3.05 18.87 24.32
CA GLN A 93 3.51 19.91 25.24
C GLN A 93 3.02 21.33 24.88
N GLY A 94 2.20 21.47 23.82
CA GLY A 94 1.57 22.72 23.43
C GLY A 94 2.33 23.53 22.38
N ALA A 95 3.40 23.00 21.77
CA ALA A 95 4.07 23.67 20.67
C ALA A 95 3.14 23.81 19.45
N SER A 96 3.11 25.00 18.81
CA SER A 96 2.37 25.19 17.58
C SER A 96 3.07 24.56 16.37
N TYR A 97 2.31 24.21 15.34
CA TYR A 97 2.86 23.70 14.08
C TYR A 97 3.91 24.66 13.49
N GLU A 98 3.62 25.97 13.55
CA GLU A 98 4.55 27.00 13.04
C GLU A 98 5.84 27.09 13.84
N ALA A 99 5.78 26.90 15.17
CA ALA A 99 6.97 26.87 16.00
C ALA A 99 7.87 25.68 15.67
N ILE A 100 7.27 24.49 15.49
CA ILE A 100 7.98 23.26 15.07
C ILE A 100 8.59 23.44 13.68
N ALA A 101 7.83 23.98 12.72
CA ALA A 101 8.31 24.22 11.36
C ALA A 101 9.47 25.22 11.33
N ARG A 102 9.40 26.32 12.10
CA ARG A 102 10.49 27.30 12.24
C ARG A 102 11.75 26.69 12.88
N ALA A 103 11.62 25.71 13.75
CA ALA A 103 12.73 24.95 14.31
C ALA A 103 13.33 23.92 13.36
N GLY A 104 12.88 23.87 12.11
CA GLY A 104 13.36 22.95 11.08
C GLY A 104 12.65 21.59 11.07
N GLY A 105 11.55 21.45 11.78
CA GLY A 105 10.67 20.29 11.75
C GLY A 105 9.68 20.30 10.57
N GLY A 106 8.62 19.52 10.69
CA GLY A 106 7.59 19.41 9.66
C GLY A 106 8.02 18.56 8.48
N ILE A 107 7.34 18.76 7.35
CA ILE A 107 7.59 17.98 6.13
C ILE A 107 9.05 18.11 5.65
N LEU A 108 9.68 19.25 5.82
CA LEU A 108 11.05 19.49 5.38
C LEU A 108 12.08 18.65 6.15
N SER A 109 11.83 18.29 7.41
CA SER A 109 12.68 17.34 8.13
C SER A 109 12.63 15.94 7.49
N THR A 110 11.43 15.49 7.13
CA THR A 110 11.24 14.24 6.39
C THR A 110 11.91 14.29 5.01
N VAL A 111 11.79 15.42 4.30
CA VAL A 111 12.45 15.62 2.98
C VAL A 111 13.96 15.47 3.11
N ARG A 112 14.58 16.14 4.07
CA ARG A 112 16.04 16.04 4.28
C ARG A 112 16.47 14.61 4.58
N ALA A 113 15.77 13.92 5.48
CA ALA A 113 16.07 12.54 5.84
C ALA A 113 15.89 11.58 4.65
N THR A 114 14.82 11.76 3.86
CA THR A 114 14.54 10.93 2.70
C THR A 114 15.56 11.15 1.57
N ARG A 115 15.98 12.38 1.34
CA ARG A 115 17.05 12.69 0.37
C ARG A 115 18.40 12.06 0.77
N ALA A 116 18.70 12.07 2.07
CA ALA A 116 19.96 11.52 2.61
C ALA A 116 20.00 9.98 2.60
N ALA A 117 18.85 9.31 2.60
CA ALA A 117 18.77 7.85 2.60
C ALA A 117 19.00 7.28 1.20
N ASP A 118 19.73 6.18 1.13
CA ASP A 118 19.84 5.37 -0.08
C ASP A 118 18.59 4.48 -0.30
N GLU A 119 18.55 3.79 -1.42
CA GLU A 119 17.42 2.93 -1.78
C GLU A 119 17.24 1.76 -0.80
N ALA A 120 18.35 1.18 -0.33
CA ALA A 120 18.32 0.07 0.64
C ALA A 120 17.78 0.53 2.00
N GLY A 121 18.23 1.68 2.49
CA GLY A 121 17.75 2.28 3.72
C GLY A 121 16.26 2.66 3.68
N LEU A 122 15.80 3.23 2.55
CA LEU A 122 14.38 3.53 2.35
C LEU A 122 13.53 2.25 2.34
N LEU A 123 13.98 1.20 1.65
CA LEU A 123 13.28 -0.08 1.64
C LEU A 123 13.22 -0.69 3.04
N ALA A 124 14.35 -0.78 3.73
CA ALA A 124 14.42 -1.33 5.08
C ALA A 124 13.51 -0.59 6.07
N ALA A 125 13.44 0.76 5.97
CA ALA A 125 12.56 1.57 6.80
C ALA A 125 11.07 1.40 6.46
N SER A 126 10.75 1.09 5.19
CA SER A 126 9.35 1.03 4.71
C SER A 126 8.72 -0.35 4.87
N LEU A 127 9.48 -1.43 4.77
CA LEU A 127 8.97 -2.80 4.87
C LEU A 127 8.19 -3.09 6.17
N PRO A 128 8.61 -2.63 7.37
CA PRO A 128 7.83 -2.85 8.59
C PRO A 128 6.44 -2.18 8.54
N ARG A 129 6.34 -0.99 7.93
CA ARG A 129 5.06 -0.27 7.77
C ARG A 129 4.13 -1.03 6.82
N ALA A 130 4.66 -1.50 5.68
CA ALA A 130 3.90 -2.30 4.73
C ALA A 130 3.43 -3.63 5.33
N ARG A 131 4.30 -4.33 6.10
CA ARG A 131 3.92 -5.57 6.80
C ARG A 131 2.82 -5.36 7.82
N ALA A 132 2.79 -4.22 8.51
CA ALA A 132 1.70 -3.89 9.43
C ALA A 132 0.37 -3.78 8.70
N LEU A 133 0.32 -3.10 7.54
CA LEU A 133 -0.89 -3.01 6.71
C LEU A 133 -1.34 -4.39 6.19
N LEU A 134 -0.40 -5.25 5.79
CA LEU A 134 -0.73 -6.63 5.42
C LEU A 134 -1.33 -7.42 6.57
N ALA A 135 -0.80 -7.25 7.78
CA ALA A 135 -1.34 -7.91 8.98
C ALA A 135 -2.78 -7.46 9.29
N ASP A 136 -3.15 -6.25 8.87
CA ASP A 136 -4.51 -5.71 8.97
C ASP A 136 -5.41 -6.13 7.78
N GLY A 137 -4.92 -6.99 6.86
CA GLY A 137 -5.70 -7.54 5.75
C GLY A 137 -5.63 -6.74 4.44
N VAL A 138 -4.73 -5.75 4.34
CA VAL A 138 -4.51 -5.00 3.08
C VAL A 138 -3.75 -5.89 2.10
N THR A 139 -4.26 -6.03 0.89
CA THR A 139 -3.67 -6.83 -0.20
C THR A 139 -3.23 -5.99 -1.40
N THR A 140 -3.70 -4.75 -1.47
CA THR A 140 -3.35 -3.79 -2.53
C THR A 140 -3.06 -2.44 -1.90
N LEU A 141 -1.91 -1.87 -2.24
CA LEU A 141 -1.45 -0.57 -1.74
C LEU A 141 -1.30 0.44 -2.87
N GLU A 142 -1.79 1.63 -2.66
CA GLU A 142 -1.34 2.80 -3.41
C GLU A 142 -0.27 3.52 -2.59
N ILE A 143 0.91 3.75 -3.17
CA ILE A 143 2.04 4.40 -2.50
C ILE A 143 2.44 5.65 -3.28
N LYS A 144 2.28 6.79 -2.65
CA LYS A 144 2.70 8.08 -3.18
C LYS A 144 4.16 8.36 -2.86
N SER A 145 4.87 8.98 -3.78
CA SER A 145 6.11 9.69 -3.49
C SER A 145 5.81 11.07 -2.84
N GLY A 146 6.71 12.03 -2.90
CA GLY A 146 6.45 13.39 -2.44
C GLY A 146 7.21 13.80 -1.18
N TYR A 147 8.18 13.00 -0.76
CA TYR A 147 9.09 13.34 0.34
C TYR A 147 10.55 13.49 -0.06
N ALA A 148 10.85 13.53 -1.37
CA ALA A 148 12.18 13.91 -1.84
C ALA A 148 12.17 15.30 -2.48
N LEU A 149 11.12 15.63 -3.22
CA LEU A 149 10.90 16.92 -3.88
C LEU A 149 12.04 17.30 -4.85
N ASP A 150 12.74 16.29 -5.38
CA ASP A 150 13.67 16.37 -6.50
C ASP A 150 13.55 15.12 -7.37
N LEU A 151 13.86 15.21 -8.65
CA LEU A 151 13.67 14.12 -9.60
C LEU A 151 14.39 12.82 -9.20
N PRO A 152 15.70 12.85 -8.80
CA PRO A 152 16.38 11.62 -8.40
C PRO A 152 15.76 10.94 -7.18
N GLY A 153 15.38 11.73 -6.19
CA GLY A 153 14.78 11.21 -4.95
C GLY A 153 13.38 10.67 -5.15
N GLU A 154 12.52 11.38 -5.89
CA GLU A 154 11.17 10.91 -6.22
C GLU A 154 11.22 9.61 -7.04
N THR A 155 12.13 9.51 -8.02
CA THR A 155 12.37 8.28 -8.78
C THR A 155 12.78 7.12 -7.86
N ARG A 156 13.70 7.38 -6.92
CA ARG A 156 14.14 6.39 -5.92
C ARG A 156 12.99 5.93 -5.04
N MET A 157 12.14 6.86 -4.56
CA MET A 157 10.96 6.53 -3.76
C MET A 157 10.00 5.61 -4.54
N LEU A 158 9.71 5.92 -5.80
CA LEU A 158 8.81 5.10 -6.65
C LEU A 158 9.40 3.71 -6.93
N ARG A 159 10.73 3.58 -7.09
CA ARG A 159 11.40 2.27 -7.21
C ARG A 159 11.26 1.46 -5.94
N VAL A 160 11.49 2.07 -4.78
CA VAL A 160 11.32 1.41 -3.47
C VAL A 160 9.88 0.97 -3.29
N ALA A 161 8.90 1.79 -3.66
CA ALA A 161 7.49 1.42 -3.59
C ALA A 161 7.18 0.16 -4.41
N ARG A 162 7.68 0.05 -5.64
CA ARG A 162 7.53 -1.18 -6.46
C ARG A 162 8.21 -2.38 -5.81
N ARG A 163 9.45 -2.20 -5.31
CA ARG A 163 10.18 -3.27 -4.62
C ARG A 163 9.45 -3.80 -3.37
N ILE A 164 8.71 -2.96 -2.64
CA ILE A 164 7.85 -3.41 -1.54
C ILE A 164 6.83 -4.43 -2.04
N GLY A 165 6.21 -4.18 -3.19
CA GLY A 165 5.28 -5.12 -3.82
C GLY A 165 5.94 -6.46 -4.14
N ASP A 166 7.12 -6.42 -4.77
CA ASP A 166 7.89 -7.62 -5.15
C ASP A 166 8.32 -8.43 -3.91
N GLU A 167 8.81 -7.76 -2.85
CA GLU A 167 9.29 -8.39 -1.61
C GLU A 167 8.16 -9.04 -0.80
N LEU A 168 6.95 -8.46 -0.84
CA LEU A 168 5.83 -8.91 -0.04
C LEU A 168 4.78 -9.72 -0.83
N GLY A 169 4.94 -9.79 -2.15
CA GLY A 169 4.00 -10.50 -3.03
C GLY A 169 2.60 -9.87 -3.08
N ILE A 170 2.53 -8.52 -3.01
CA ILE A 170 1.27 -7.77 -3.06
C ILE A 170 1.23 -6.80 -4.23
N GLU A 171 0.02 -6.42 -4.62
CA GLU A 171 -0.17 -5.39 -5.65
C GLU A 171 0.19 -4.01 -5.08
N VAL A 172 1.09 -3.30 -5.76
CA VAL A 172 1.43 -1.91 -5.44
C VAL A 172 1.20 -1.02 -6.64
N ARG A 173 0.40 0.02 -6.45
CA ARG A 173 0.23 1.13 -7.39
C ARG A 173 1.05 2.32 -6.91
N THR A 174 1.89 2.85 -7.79
CA THR A 174 2.73 4.00 -7.46
C THR A 174 2.15 5.29 -8.02
N THR A 175 2.19 6.37 -7.22
CA THR A 175 1.76 7.71 -7.63
C THR A 175 2.90 8.70 -7.44
N LEU A 176 3.27 9.43 -8.49
CA LEU A 176 4.16 10.57 -8.35
C LEU A 176 3.43 11.74 -7.69
N LEU A 177 3.93 12.22 -6.56
CA LEU A 177 3.42 13.41 -5.87
C LEU A 177 4.51 14.48 -5.73
N GLY A 178 5.22 14.77 -6.81
CA GLY A 178 6.33 15.72 -6.83
C GLY A 178 5.98 17.15 -6.37
N LEU A 179 4.70 17.54 -6.46
CA LEU A 179 4.22 18.85 -5.99
C LEU A 179 3.60 18.79 -4.58
N HIS A 180 3.98 17.82 -3.75
CA HIS A 180 3.47 17.65 -2.39
C HIS A 180 3.77 18.84 -1.48
N ALA A 181 4.95 19.40 -1.60
CA ALA A 181 5.37 20.64 -0.93
C ALA A 181 6.32 21.43 -1.83
N LEU A 182 6.62 22.66 -1.43
CA LEU A 182 7.64 23.47 -2.09
C LEU A 182 8.98 23.23 -1.38
N PRO A 183 10.02 22.73 -2.07
CA PRO A 183 11.32 22.53 -1.45
C PRO A 183 12.05 23.88 -1.23
N ASP A 184 12.97 23.92 -0.27
CA ASP A 184 13.66 25.15 0.15
C ASP A 184 14.36 25.87 -1.01
N GLU A 185 14.95 25.15 -1.93
CA GLU A 185 15.64 25.70 -3.11
C GLU A 185 14.72 26.45 -4.08
N PHE A 186 13.41 26.24 -3.98
CA PHE A 186 12.38 26.92 -4.77
C PHE A 186 11.51 27.88 -3.97
N HIS A 187 11.87 28.18 -2.71
CA HIS A 187 11.02 28.94 -1.79
C HIS A 187 10.40 30.23 -2.41
N SER A 188 11.15 30.98 -3.23
CA SER A 188 10.70 32.20 -3.94
C SER A 188 10.35 31.98 -5.42
N ARG A 189 10.41 30.74 -5.92
CA ARG A 189 10.28 30.39 -7.35
C ARG A 189 9.28 29.28 -7.61
N ARG A 190 8.13 29.32 -6.94
CA ARG A 190 7.09 28.29 -7.03
C ARG A 190 6.70 27.93 -8.47
N ALA A 191 6.57 28.94 -9.35
CA ALA A 191 6.20 28.72 -10.75
C ALA A 191 7.28 27.93 -11.52
N ASP A 192 8.55 28.15 -11.19
CA ASP A 192 9.66 27.42 -11.80
C ASP A 192 9.67 25.96 -11.35
N TYR A 193 9.38 25.69 -10.06
CA TYR A 193 9.25 24.33 -9.55
C TYR A 193 8.12 23.56 -10.25
N VAL A 194 6.93 24.16 -10.35
CA VAL A 194 5.81 23.54 -11.08
C VAL A 194 6.20 23.26 -12.53
N ARG A 195 6.85 24.23 -13.20
CA ARG A 195 7.31 24.05 -14.59
C ARG A 195 8.31 22.90 -14.70
N GLU A 196 9.29 22.82 -13.79
CA GLU A 196 10.27 21.74 -13.77
C GLU A 196 9.61 20.36 -13.62
N VAL A 197 8.71 20.20 -12.64
CA VAL A 197 7.97 18.95 -12.46
C VAL A 197 7.21 18.57 -13.72
N CYS A 198 6.47 19.52 -14.32
CA CYS A 198 5.65 19.24 -15.49
C CYS A 198 6.44 18.94 -16.75
N THR A 199 7.61 19.61 -16.95
CA THR A 199 8.34 19.53 -18.21
C THR A 199 9.54 18.58 -18.17
N GLN A 200 10.08 18.30 -16.99
CA GLN A 200 11.26 17.44 -16.83
C GLN A 200 10.93 16.12 -16.12
N TRP A 201 10.14 16.14 -15.04
CA TRP A 201 9.91 14.91 -14.27
C TRP A 201 8.87 14.00 -14.92
N LEU A 202 7.69 14.52 -15.28
CA LEU A 202 6.63 13.73 -15.87
C LEU A 202 7.02 12.98 -17.15
N PRO A 203 7.85 13.53 -18.06
CA PRO A 203 8.32 12.77 -19.22
C PRO A 203 9.34 11.67 -18.90
N HIS A 204 9.95 11.67 -17.70
CA HIS A 204 11.01 10.73 -17.29
C HIS A 204 10.53 9.58 -16.42
N LEU A 205 9.35 9.66 -15.85
CA LEU A 205 8.78 8.72 -14.89
C LEU A 205 7.60 7.94 -15.48
#